data_14aa82eb6285dda2510d3cd8763a8965
#
_entry.id   14aa82eb6285dda2510d3cd8763a8965
#
_cell.length_a   1.000
_cell.length_b   1.000
_cell.length_c   1.000
_cell.angle_alpha   90.00
_cell.angle_beta   90.00
_cell.angle_gamma   90.00
#
_symmetry.space_group_name_H-M   'P 1'
#
loop_
_entity.id
_entity.type
_entity.pdbx_description
1 polymer ?
#
loop_
_entity_poly.entity_id
_entity_poly.type
_entity_poly.pdbx_seq_one_letter_code
_entity_poly.pdbx_strand_id
1 'polypeptide(L)'
;MTNLELISYAEQHAQKDALLTREEIVQLLSISPGSSEWRALGEAARRVTSRLTEDRAYLWGAIGVDYAPCSMNCDFCSLGEKWGLVDHTREYDEEETIRQVTEYASQGVRWIVLRTTEFYSQSHLAEMIAAI
;
A
#
# COMPACT_ATOMS: atom_id res chain seq x y z
N MET A 1 23.16 4.48 -22.87
CA MET A 1 22.19 3.38 -23.04
C MET A 1 20.84 4.01 -23.39
N THR A 2 20.17 3.55 -24.43
CA THR A 2 18.80 3.98 -24.77
C THR A 2 17.83 3.51 -23.71
N ASN A 3 16.62 4.07 -23.66
CA ASN A 3 15.59 3.62 -22.71
C ASN A 3 15.22 2.15 -22.91
N LEU A 4 15.09 1.68 -24.15
CA LEU A 4 14.76 0.28 -24.42
C LEU A 4 15.88 -0.69 -24.00
N GLU A 5 17.14 -0.31 -24.22
CA GLU A 5 18.30 -1.09 -23.74
C GLU A 5 18.33 -1.14 -22.21
N LEU A 6 18.06 -0.01 -21.55
CA LEU A 6 18.00 0.05 -20.09
C LEU A 6 16.86 -0.79 -19.52
N ILE A 7 15.67 -0.77 -20.14
CA ILE A 7 14.54 -1.59 -19.74
C ILE A 7 14.91 -3.07 -19.81
N SER A 8 15.51 -3.52 -20.92
CA SER A 8 15.96 -4.91 -21.09
C SER A 8 17.02 -5.30 -20.05
N TYR A 9 17.98 -4.40 -19.81
CA TYR A 9 19.01 -4.58 -18.79
C TYR A 9 18.41 -4.69 -17.39
N ALA A 10 17.47 -3.80 -17.04
CA ALA A 10 16.79 -3.80 -15.75
C ALA A 10 16.00 -5.09 -15.52
N GLU A 11 15.27 -5.57 -16.55
CA GLU A 11 14.56 -6.85 -16.49
C GLU A 11 15.50 -8.03 -16.20
N GLN A 12 16.65 -8.08 -16.86
CA GLN A 12 17.65 -9.14 -16.64
C GLN A 12 18.30 -9.05 -15.24
N HIS A 13 18.52 -7.83 -14.74
CA HIS A 13 19.07 -7.59 -13.40
C HIS A 13 18.10 -8.02 -12.30
N ALA A 14 16.84 -7.69 -12.43
CA ALA A 14 15.79 -8.12 -11.50
C ALA A 14 15.66 -9.65 -11.41
N GLN A 15 16.00 -10.37 -12.48
CA GLN A 15 16.02 -11.84 -12.48
C GLN A 15 17.18 -12.45 -11.67
N LYS A 16 18.20 -11.68 -11.40
CA LYS A 16 19.44 -12.11 -10.72
C LYS A 16 19.57 -11.48 -9.33
N ASP A 17 18.50 -10.87 -8.79
CA ASP A 17 18.53 -10.08 -7.56
C ASP A 17 19.61 -8.99 -7.56
N ALA A 18 19.98 -8.50 -8.73
CA ALA A 18 20.97 -7.44 -8.86
C ALA A 18 20.30 -6.06 -8.80
N LEU A 19 20.94 -5.13 -8.09
CA LEU A 19 20.45 -3.78 -7.93
C LEU A 19 20.83 -2.90 -9.13
N LEU A 20 19.91 -2.02 -9.51
CA LEU A 20 20.19 -0.93 -10.44
C LEU A 20 20.88 0.22 -9.71
N THR A 21 21.71 0.96 -10.45
CA THR A 21 22.30 2.20 -9.95
C THR A 21 21.24 3.28 -9.80
N ARG A 22 21.56 4.32 -9.02
CA ARG A 22 20.68 5.49 -8.88
C ARG A 22 20.37 6.16 -10.24
N GLU A 23 21.37 6.29 -11.08
CA GLU A 23 21.28 6.91 -12.41
C GLU A 23 20.36 6.11 -13.33
N GLU A 24 20.46 4.80 -13.34
CA GLU A 24 19.58 3.90 -14.08
C GLU A 24 18.13 4.00 -13.60
N ILE A 25 17.90 4.04 -12.29
CA ILE A 25 16.56 4.22 -11.72
C ILE A 25 15.98 5.57 -12.13
N VAL A 26 16.75 6.66 -12.02
CA VAL A 26 16.29 7.99 -12.42
C VAL A 26 15.97 8.03 -13.91
N GLN A 27 16.76 7.40 -14.77
CA GLN A 27 16.48 7.33 -16.19
C GLN A 27 15.17 6.58 -16.48
N LEU A 28 14.92 5.45 -15.83
CA LEU A 28 13.65 4.70 -15.97
C LEU A 28 12.45 5.52 -15.51
N LEU A 29 12.55 6.21 -14.37
CA LEU A 29 11.50 7.07 -13.82
C LEU A 29 11.23 8.32 -14.67
N SER A 30 12.19 8.72 -15.52
CA SER A 30 12.07 9.87 -16.42
C SER A 30 11.40 9.53 -17.76
N ILE A 31 11.06 8.26 -17.99
CA ILE A 31 10.33 7.85 -19.20
C ILE A 31 8.94 8.46 -19.20
N SER A 32 8.62 9.17 -20.27
CA SER A 32 7.34 9.88 -20.40
C SER A 32 6.15 8.93 -20.37
N PRO A 33 5.16 9.16 -19.49
CA PRO A 33 3.94 8.36 -19.46
C PRO A 33 3.23 8.33 -20.83
N GLY A 34 2.74 7.16 -21.21
CA GLY A 34 2.05 6.93 -22.47
C GLY A 34 2.94 6.71 -23.71
N SER A 35 4.26 6.90 -23.60
CA SER A 35 5.20 6.59 -24.68
C SER A 35 5.29 5.09 -24.97
N SER A 36 5.93 4.71 -26.07
CA SER A 36 6.24 3.31 -26.39
C SER A 36 7.17 2.69 -25.36
N GLU A 37 8.15 3.46 -24.90
CA GLU A 37 9.10 3.03 -23.88
C GLU A 37 8.44 2.84 -22.51
N TRP A 38 7.47 3.71 -22.16
CA TRP A 38 6.71 3.55 -20.92
C TRP A 38 5.88 2.26 -20.92
N ARG A 39 5.26 1.91 -22.06
CA ARG A 39 4.57 0.64 -22.21
C ARG A 39 5.51 -0.55 -22.11
N ALA A 40 6.67 -0.46 -22.79
CA ALA A 40 7.70 -1.50 -22.72
C ALA A 40 8.21 -1.71 -21.27
N LEU A 41 8.40 -0.62 -20.51
CA LEU A 41 8.76 -0.69 -19.09
C LEU A 41 7.67 -1.41 -18.26
N GLY A 42 6.41 -1.07 -18.47
CA GLY A 42 5.29 -1.72 -17.80
C GLY A 42 5.21 -3.23 -18.11
N GLU A 43 5.42 -3.62 -19.36
CA GLU A 43 5.46 -5.04 -19.77
C GLU A 43 6.66 -5.77 -19.15
N ALA A 44 7.84 -5.18 -19.12
CA ALA A 44 9.01 -5.76 -18.47
C ALA A 44 8.78 -5.94 -16.95
N ALA A 45 8.25 -4.93 -16.28
CA ALA A 45 7.89 -4.99 -14.87
C ALA A 45 6.86 -6.10 -14.59
N ARG A 46 5.85 -6.24 -15.44
CA ARG A 46 4.86 -7.31 -15.33
C ARG A 46 5.50 -8.69 -15.45
N ARG A 47 6.41 -8.90 -16.44
CA ARG A 47 7.10 -10.18 -16.58
C ARG A 47 7.97 -10.54 -15.38
N VAL A 48 8.67 -9.54 -14.81
CA VAL A 48 9.46 -9.72 -13.58
C VAL A 48 8.56 -10.09 -12.41
N THR A 49 7.49 -9.32 -12.17
CA THR A 49 6.53 -9.58 -11.09
C THR A 49 5.90 -10.97 -11.22
N SER A 50 5.37 -11.30 -12.40
CA SER A 50 4.76 -12.61 -12.69
C SER A 50 5.68 -13.78 -12.32
N ARG A 51 6.96 -13.66 -12.65
CA ARG A 51 7.94 -14.68 -12.32
C ARG A 51 8.25 -14.75 -10.81
N LEU A 52 8.50 -13.59 -10.18
CA LEU A 52 8.88 -13.53 -8.77
C LEU A 52 7.73 -13.93 -7.83
N THR A 53 6.49 -13.69 -8.25
CA THR A 53 5.30 -13.99 -7.45
C THR A 53 4.55 -15.23 -7.91
N GLU A 54 5.04 -15.94 -8.95
CA GLU A 54 4.35 -17.10 -9.57
C GLU A 54 2.91 -16.74 -9.99
N ASP A 55 2.74 -15.54 -10.56
CA ASP A 55 1.45 -14.94 -10.93
C ASP A 55 0.47 -14.76 -9.75
N ARG A 56 0.97 -14.72 -8.51
CA ARG A 56 0.15 -14.48 -7.32
C ARG A 56 0.09 -13.00 -7.02
N ALA A 57 -1.10 -12.53 -6.69
CA ALA A 57 -1.33 -11.22 -6.10
C ALA A 57 -1.96 -11.40 -4.71
N TYR A 58 -1.62 -10.52 -3.79
CA TYR A 58 -2.20 -10.51 -2.46
C TYR A 58 -3.02 -9.24 -2.29
N LEU A 59 -4.27 -9.42 -1.86
CA LEU A 59 -5.10 -8.32 -1.45
C LEU A 59 -4.77 -7.95 0.00
N TRP A 60 -4.59 -6.67 0.21
CA TRP A 60 -4.36 -6.05 1.51
C TRP A 60 -5.48 -5.06 1.78
N GLY A 61 -6.06 -5.10 2.96
CA GLY A 61 -7.14 -4.22 3.38
C GLY A 61 -6.79 -3.46 4.66
N ALA A 62 -7.39 -2.31 4.85
CA ALA A 62 -7.30 -1.54 6.07
C ALA A 62 -8.68 -1.13 6.54
N ILE A 63 -8.93 -1.30 7.84
CA ILE A 63 -10.15 -0.86 8.53
C ILE A 63 -9.73 0.21 9.52
N GLY A 64 -10.28 1.41 9.38
CA GLY A 64 -10.12 2.47 10.37
C GLY A 64 -11.10 2.23 11.52
N VAL A 65 -10.58 1.78 12.65
CA VAL A 65 -11.40 1.48 13.83
C VAL A 65 -11.94 2.75 14.46
N ASP A 66 -11.13 3.80 14.50
CA ASP A 66 -11.56 5.12 14.93
C ASP A 66 -11.25 6.19 13.87
N TYR A 67 -12.01 7.26 13.96
CA TYR A 67 -11.93 8.42 13.10
C TYR A 67 -12.21 9.66 13.96
N ALA A 68 -11.20 10.47 14.16
CA ALA A 68 -11.27 11.67 15.00
C ALA A 68 -10.26 12.73 14.56
N PRO A 69 -10.50 14.01 14.83
CA PRO A 69 -9.45 15.02 14.75
C PRO A 69 -8.28 14.61 15.64
N CYS A 70 -7.06 14.64 15.08
CA CYS A 70 -5.86 14.16 15.77
C CYS A 70 -4.88 15.30 16.02
N SER A 71 -4.55 15.54 17.29
CA SER A 71 -3.65 16.62 17.70
C SER A 71 -2.17 16.35 17.39
N MET A 72 -1.80 15.14 16.93
CA MET A 72 -0.44 14.85 16.44
C MET A 72 -0.09 15.63 15.17
N ASN A 73 -1.08 16.02 14.38
CA ASN A 73 -0.91 16.93 13.24
C ASN A 73 0.19 16.50 12.25
N CYS A 74 0.37 15.21 12.00
CA CYS A 74 1.34 14.70 11.02
C CYS A 74 1.10 15.32 9.65
N ASP A 75 2.17 15.70 8.95
CA ASP A 75 2.07 16.46 7.68
C ASP A 75 1.39 15.71 6.51
N PHE A 76 1.36 14.40 6.55
CA PHE A 76 0.75 13.55 5.51
C PHE A 76 -0.62 12.97 5.92
N CYS A 77 -1.09 13.22 7.14
CA CYS A 77 -2.30 12.58 7.68
C CYS A 77 -3.50 13.52 7.64
N SER A 78 -4.54 13.15 6.91
CA SER A 78 -5.78 13.93 6.80
C SER A 78 -6.57 14.06 8.11
N LEU A 79 -6.27 13.24 9.12
CA LEU A 79 -6.91 13.33 10.44
C LEU A 79 -6.34 14.46 11.32
N GLY A 80 -5.23 15.12 10.90
CA GLY A 80 -4.65 16.22 11.65
C GLY A 80 -5.63 17.39 11.85
N GLU A 81 -5.82 17.83 13.09
CA GLU A 81 -6.69 18.97 13.45
C GLU A 81 -6.35 20.23 12.65
N LYS A 82 -5.07 20.46 12.37
CA LYS A 82 -4.59 21.61 11.59
C LYS A 82 -5.18 21.70 10.18
N TRP A 83 -5.65 20.60 9.64
CA TRP A 83 -6.23 20.57 8.29
C TRP A 83 -7.73 20.92 8.27
N GLY A 84 -8.45 20.74 9.38
CA GLY A 84 -9.88 21.00 9.48
C GLY A 84 -10.74 20.12 8.53
N LEU A 85 -10.23 18.93 8.15
CA LEU A 85 -10.91 18.01 7.25
C LEU A 85 -11.85 17.05 7.98
N VAL A 86 -11.60 16.85 9.27
CA VAL A 86 -12.37 15.97 10.15
C VAL A 86 -12.98 16.83 11.24
N ASP A 87 -14.29 16.83 11.34
CA ASP A 87 -15.08 17.66 12.25
C ASP A 87 -15.91 16.84 13.26
N HIS A 88 -15.86 15.53 13.18
CA HIS A 88 -16.58 14.64 14.09
C HIS A 88 -15.76 13.39 14.43
N THR A 89 -16.11 12.76 15.52
CA THR A 89 -15.50 11.50 15.96
C THR A 89 -16.45 10.33 15.64
N ARG A 90 -15.89 9.24 15.15
CA ARG A 90 -16.56 7.96 14.98
C ARG A 90 -15.63 6.86 15.46
N GLU A 91 -16.16 5.92 16.19
CA GLU A 91 -15.49 4.69 16.59
C GLU A 91 -16.38 3.51 16.19
N TYR A 92 -15.77 2.48 15.61
CA TYR A 92 -16.46 1.23 15.36
C TYR A 92 -16.39 0.34 16.61
N ASP A 93 -17.50 -0.24 16.96
CA ASP A 93 -17.54 -1.26 18.00
C ASP A 93 -16.98 -2.60 17.49
N GLU A 94 -16.87 -3.55 18.39
CA GLU A 94 -16.34 -4.89 18.11
C GLU A 94 -17.19 -5.61 17.04
N GLU A 95 -18.51 -5.56 17.12
CA GLU A 95 -19.40 -6.23 16.18
C GLU A 95 -19.25 -5.69 14.76
N GLU A 96 -19.20 -4.37 14.60
CA GLU A 96 -19.00 -3.72 13.31
C GLU A 96 -17.61 -4.03 12.74
N THR A 97 -16.57 -4.04 13.57
CA THR A 97 -15.20 -4.36 13.14
C THR A 97 -15.10 -5.82 12.71
N ILE A 98 -15.65 -6.78 13.46
CA ILE A 98 -15.68 -8.20 13.10
C ILE A 98 -16.45 -8.40 11.78
N ARG A 99 -17.56 -7.71 11.60
CA ARG A 99 -18.35 -7.76 10.37
C ARG A 99 -17.51 -7.34 9.16
N GLN A 100 -16.78 -6.22 9.25
CA GLN A 100 -15.93 -5.73 8.16
C GLN A 100 -14.73 -6.66 7.89
N VAL A 101 -14.10 -7.20 8.93
CA VAL A 101 -13.02 -8.19 8.79
C VAL A 101 -13.53 -9.44 8.08
N THR A 102 -14.70 -9.94 8.47
CA THR A 102 -15.32 -11.12 7.87
C THR A 102 -15.64 -10.88 6.39
N GLU A 103 -16.17 -9.70 6.06
CA GLU A 103 -16.44 -9.32 4.67
C GLU A 103 -15.15 -9.29 3.85
N TYR A 104 -14.08 -8.64 4.33
CA TYR A 104 -12.80 -8.60 3.64
C TYR A 104 -12.19 -10.00 3.47
N ALA A 105 -12.22 -10.83 4.51
CA ALA A 105 -11.73 -12.20 4.45
C ALA A 105 -12.51 -13.03 3.41
N SER A 106 -13.83 -12.88 3.35
CA SER A 106 -14.67 -13.56 2.35
C SER A 106 -14.36 -13.17 0.91
N GLN A 107 -13.85 -11.97 0.70
CA GLN A 107 -13.39 -11.46 -0.60
C GLN A 107 -11.95 -11.83 -0.93
N GLY A 108 -11.28 -12.61 -0.07
CA GLY A 108 -9.91 -13.09 -0.28
C GLY A 108 -8.82 -12.09 0.12
N VAL A 109 -9.14 -11.11 0.94
CA VAL A 109 -8.12 -10.21 1.52
C VAL A 109 -7.20 -11.02 2.43
N ARG A 110 -5.89 -10.99 2.15
CA ARG A 110 -4.89 -11.81 2.84
C ARG A 110 -4.42 -11.20 4.15
N TRP A 111 -4.26 -9.89 4.17
CA TRP A 111 -3.86 -9.13 5.34
C TRP A 111 -4.84 -8.01 5.59
N ILE A 112 -5.34 -7.95 6.81
CA ILE A 112 -6.25 -6.90 7.27
C ILE A 112 -5.55 -6.15 8.39
N VAL A 113 -5.40 -4.84 8.21
CA VAL A 113 -4.77 -3.95 9.19
C VAL A 113 -5.85 -3.14 9.86
N LEU A 114 -5.99 -3.27 11.16
CA LEU A 114 -6.79 -2.35 11.96
C LEU A 114 -5.97 -1.07 12.21
N ARG A 115 -6.51 0.06 11.83
CA ARG A 115 -5.85 1.37 11.94
C ARG A 115 -6.61 2.24 12.92
N THR A 116 -5.85 2.92 13.77
CA THR A 116 -6.39 3.80 14.81
C THR A 116 -5.71 5.16 14.76
N THR A 117 -6.31 6.16 15.40
CA THR A 117 -5.61 7.37 15.78
C THR A 117 -4.60 7.06 16.90
N GLU A 118 -3.69 8.00 17.18
CA GLU A 118 -2.64 7.83 18.22
C GLU A 118 -3.21 7.65 19.63
N PHE A 119 -4.39 8.19 19.88
CA PHE A 119 -5.00 8.21 21.21
C PHE A 119 -5.98 7.06 21.47
N TYR A 120 -6.13 6.16 20.53
CA TYR A 120 -6.98 4.97 20.72
C TYR A 120 -6.39 4.02 21.78
N SER A 121 -7.27 3.39 22.57
CA SER A 121 -6.85 2.48 23.62
C SER A 121 -6.16 1.23 23.05
N GLN A 122 -4.87 1.03 23.38
CA GLN A 122 -4.13 -0.15 22.97
C GLN A 122 -4.68 -1.46 23.57
N SER A 123 -5.18 -1.40 24.82
CA SER A 123 -5.81 -2.57 25.45
C SER A 123 -7.12 -2.93 24.73
N HIS A 124 -7.94 -1.95 24.41
CA HIS A 124 -9.18 -2.18 23.65
C HIS A 124 -8.89 -2.73 22.23
N LEU A 125 -7.87 -2.22 21.56
CA LEU A 125 -7.44 -2.76 20.27
C LEU A 125 -6.99 -4.22 20.39
N ALA A 126 -6.26 -4.56 21.45
CA ALA A 126 -5.82 -5.94 21.69
C ALA A 126 -7.00 -6.89 21.98
N GLU A 127 -7.98 -6.44 22.75
CA GLU A 127 -9.21 -7.19 23.03
C GLU A 127 -10.00 -7.43 21.73
N MET A 128 -10.16 -6.40 20.93
CA MET A 128 -10.83 -6.48 19.62
C MET A 128 -10.12 -7.45 18.66
N ILE A 129 -8.79 -7.41 18.59
CA ILE A 129 -8.00 -8.35 17.77
C ILE A 129 -8.17 -9.79 18.28
N ALA A 130 -8.28 -9.99 19.58
CA ALA A 130 -8.46 -11.32 20.16
C ALA A 130 -9.88 -11.90 19.93
N ALA A 131 -10.86 -11.04 19.65
CA ALA A 131 -12.24 -11.43 19.33
C ALA A 131 -12.45 -11.79 17.85
N ILE A 132 -11.53 -11.38 16.96
CA ILE A 132 -11.53 -11.67 15.52
C ILE A 132 -10.96 -13.06 15.23
#